data_a532d66e1c75917be5185675999c1956
#
_entry.id   a532d66e1c75917be5185675999c1956
#
_cell.length_a   1.000
_cell.length_b   1.000
_cell.length_c   1.000
_cell.angle_alpha   90.00
_cell.angle_beta   90.00
_cell.angle_gamma   90.00
#
_symmetry.space_group_name_H-M   'P 1'
#
loop_
_entity.id
_entity.type
_entity.pdbx_description
1 polymer ?
#
loop_
_entity_poly.entity_id
_entity_poly.type
_entity_poly.pdbx_seq_one_letter_code
_entity_poly.pdbx_strand_id
1 'polypeptide(L)'
;MKNHVLRPLFVVVGIVALFLLARTILVPKDFGVHERGYMYGWYRLGNVEDWKKFKVKYQGKEFCKDCHSDKYDSINKTPHKIIQCENCHGPASDAKSDHWSEQRPKLPIDKSRAQCLRCHYPLPYPTSGRAKIKSIDPDKHNPDVECAMCHNPHNPKEGLR
;
A
#
# COMPACT_ATOMS: atom_id res chain seq x y z
N MET A 1 -3.37 -9.90 67.74
CA MET A 1 -2.91 -10.84 66.71
C MET A 1 -2.20 -10.01 65.63
N LYS A 2 -0.95 -10.33 65.37
CA LYS A 2 -0.13 -9.54 64.41
C LYS A 2 -0.48 -9.93 62.99
N ASN A 3 -1.02 -8.98 62.20
CA ASN A 3 -1.53 -9.18 60.83
C ASN A 3 -0.47 -9.46 59.77
N HIS A 4 0.65 -10.11 60.15
CA HIS A 4 1.76 -10.40 59.25
C HIS A 4 1.37 -11.37 58.13
N VAL A 5 0.41 -12.26 58.39
CA VAL A 5 -0.09 -13.23 57.40
C VAL A 5 -0.88 -12.56 56.31
N LEU A 6 -1.53 -11.42 56.57
CA LEU A 6 -2.35 -10.70 55.59
C LEU A 6 -1.58 -9.73 54.70
N ARG A 7 -0.31 -9.40 55.05
CA ARG A 7 0.50 -8.48 54.25
C ARG A 7 0.71 -8.91 52.79
N PRO A 8 1.07 -10.19 52.51
CA PRO A 8 1.17 -10.65 51.13
C PRO A 8 -0.13 -10.55 50.36
N LEU A 9 -1.26 -10.83 51.03
CA LEU A 9 -2.60 -10.72 50.43
C LEU A 9 -2.89 -9.27 50.00
N PHE A 10 -2.62 -8.29 50.87
CA PHE A 10 -2.81 -6.88 50.51
C PHE A 10 -1.91 -6.42 49.36
N VAL A 11 -0.72 -6.92 49.28
CA VAL A 11 0.18 -6.64 48.14
C VAL A 11 -0.38 -7.20 46.84
N VAL A 12 -0.84 -8.46 46.83
CA VAL A 12 -1.43 -9.09 45.67
C VAL A 12 -2.72 -8.34 45.23
N VAL A 13 -3.59 -8.03 46.18
CA VAL A 13 -4.82 -7.25 45.91
C VAL A 13 -4.46 -5.87 45.32
N GLY A 14 -3.48 -5.21 45.88
CA GLY A 14 -2.99 -3.91 45.36
C GLY A 14 -2.47 -3.99 43.93
N ILE A 15 -1.69 -5.02 43.60
CA ILE A 15 -1.17 -5.26 42.25
C ILE A 15 -2.35 -5.53 41.28
N VAL A 16 -3.31 -6.39 41.65
CA VAL A 16 -4.47 -6.69 40.81
C VAL A 16 -5.32 -5.44 40.61
N ALA A 17 -5.57 -4.66 41.65
CA ALA A 17 -6.32 -3.42 41.55
C ALA A 17 -5.61 -2.41 40.64
N LEU A 18 -4.29 -2.26 40.76
CA LEU A 18 -3.50 -1.41 39.88
C LEU A 18 -3.57 -1.86 38.42
N PHE A 19 -3.48 -3.18 38.17
CA PHE A 19 -3.59 -3.74 36.84
C PHE A 19 -4.98 -3.49 36.22
N LEU A 20 -6.04 -3.70 37.00
CA LEU A 20 -7.40 -3.42 36.53
C LEU A 20 -7.62 -1.94 36.24
N LEU A 21 -7.10 -1.07 37.08
CA LEU A 21 -7.13 0.38 36.85
C LEU A 21 -6.37 0.76 35.58
N ALA A 22 -5.15 0.26 35.41
CA ALA A 22 -4.38 0.50 34.21
C ALA A 22 -5.10 0.02 32.95
N ARG A 23 -5.78 -1.14 33.02
CA ARG A 23 -6.60 -1.66 31.92
C ARG A 23 -7.74 -0.71 31.56
N THR A 24 -8.45 -0.12 32.51
CA THR A 24 -9.56 0.80 32.22
C THR A 24 -9.09 2.09 31.54
N ILE A 25 -7.84 2.49 31.75
CA ILE A 25 -7.27 3.71 31.16
C ILE A 25 -6.66 3.42 29.79
N LEU A 26 -5.90 2.30 29.67
CA LEU A 26 -5.11 2.02 28.49
C LEU A 26 -5.85 1.26 27.40
N VAL A 27 -6.84 0.44 27.74
CA VAL A 27 -7.58 -0.38 26.77
C VAL A 27 -8.79 0.37 26.26
N PRO A 28 -8.93 0.60 24.94
CA PRO A 28 -10.10 1.23 24.36
C PRO A 28 -11.39 0.45 24.69
N LYS A 29 -12.51 1.16 24.89
CA LYS A 29 -13.79 0.56 25.29
C LYS A 29 -14.38 -0.40 24.24
N ASP A 30 -13.99 -0.24 22.99
CA ASP A 30 -14.42 -1.04 21.84
C ASP A 30 -13.51 -2.24 21.55
N PHE A 31 -12.51 -2.50 22.41
CA PHE A 31 -11.58 -3.61 22.25
C PHE A 31 -12.19 -4.94 22.69
N GLY A 32 -12.33 -5.89 21.76
CA GLY A 32 -12.76 -7.25 22.02
C GLY A 32 -14.23 -7.42 22.47
N VAL A 33 -15.10 -6.40 22.28
CA VAL A 33 -16.50 -6.40 22.76
C VAL A 33 -17.54 -6.76 21.68
N HIS A 34 -17.10 -7.26 20.53
CA HIS A 34 -17.98 -7.63 19.41
C HIS A 34 -17.82 -9.10 19.06
N GLU A 35 -18.77 -9.67 18.32
CA GLU A 35 -18.88 -11.09 18.04
C GLU A 35 -17.63 -11.73 17.43
N ARG A 36 -16.93 -11.00 16.55
CA ARG A 36 -15.72 -11.51 15.88
C ARG A 36 -14.43 -11.30 16.65
N GLY A 37 -14.45 -10.53 17.71
CA GLY A 37 -13.26 -10.17 18.46
C GLY A 37 -12.52 -11.36 19.07
N TYR A 38 -13.25 -12.43 19.40
CA TYR A 38 -12.67 -13.65 19.94
C TYR A 38 -12.17 -14.62 18.86
N MET A 39 -12.91 -14.79 17.76
CA MET A 39 -12.57 -15.77 16.70
C MET A 39 -11.28 -15.44 15.94
N TYR A 40 -10.99 -14.15 15.79
CA TYR A 40 -9.82 -13.66 15.03
C TYR A 40 -8.79 -12.95 15.92
N GLY A 41 -8.87 -13.21 17.23
CA GLY A 41 -8.11 -12.49 18.23
C GLY A 41 -8.79 -11.18 18.65
N TRP A 42 -8.21 -10.57 19.66
CA TRP A 42 -8.71 -9.33 20.22
C TRP A 42 -8.39 -8.17 19.26
N TYR A 43 -9.40 -7.46 18.79
CA TYR A 43 -9.23 -6.30 17.96
C TYR A 43 -10.14 -5.14 18.38
N ARG A 44 -9.80 -3.95 17.97
CA ARG A 44 -10.54 -2.73 18.22
C ARG A 44 -11.51 -2.49 17.07
N LEU A 45 -12.84 -2.54 17.34
CA LEU A 45 -13.86 -2.35 16.30
C LEU A 45 -13.79 -0.95 15.67
N GLY A 46 -13.57 0.10 16.47
CA GLY A 46 -13.43 1.48 16.00
C GLY A 46 -12.27 1.70 15.02
N ASN A 47 -11.32 0.76 14.95
CA ASN A 47 -10.23 0.83 13.98
C ASN A 47 -10.73 0.84 12.52
N VAL A 48 -11.82 0.13 12.23
CA VAL A 48 -12.44 0.13 10.89
C VAL A 48 -12.93 1.53 10.53
N GLU A 49 -13.57 2.20 11.47
CA GLU A 49 -14.07 3.57 11.26
C GLU A 49 -12.91 4.58 11.18
N ASP A 50 -11.84 4.37 11.94
CA ASP A 50 -10.64 5.19 11.83
C ASP A 50 -9.98 5.06 10.46
N TRP A 51 -9.89 3.83 9.92
CA TRP A 51 -9.39 3.61 8.55
C TRP A 51 -10.26 4.28 7.48
N LYS A 52 -11.58 4.26 7.63
CA LYS A 52 -12.50 4.93 6.70
C LYS A 52 -12.33 6.46 6.66
N LYS A 53 -11.81 7.06 7.74
CA LYS A 53 -11.56 8.51 7.81
C LYS A 53 -10.33 8.95 7.01
N PHE A 54 -9.43 8.02 6.68
CA PHE A 54 -8.26 8.38 5.89
C PHE A 54 -8.65 8.78 4.48
N LYS A 55 -8.10 9.90 4.01
CA LYS A 55 -8.28 10.33 2.62
C LYS A 55 -7.65 9.30 1.69
N VAL A 56 -8.44 8.82 0.73
CA VAL A 56 -7.95 7.92 -0.31
C VAL A 56 -6.88 8.62 -1.14
N LYS A 57 -5.69 8.06 -1.19
CA LYS A 57 -4.56 8.60 -1.96
C LYS A 57 -4.63 8.19 -3.42
N TYR A 58 -4.97 6.93 -3.68
CA TYR A 58 -5.03 6.36 -5.02
C TYR A 58 -6.46 6.42 -5.55
N GLN A 59 -6.64 7.03 -6.72
CA GLN A 59 -7.96 7.24 -7.34
C GLN A 59 -8.27 6.19 -8.41
N GLY A 60 -7.23 5.44 -8.85
CA GLY A 60 -7.36 4.48 -9.93
C GLY A 60 -7.29 5.11 -11.34
N LYS A 61 -7.05 4.26 -12.35
CA LYS A 61 -6.79 4.74 -13.71
C LYS A 61 -7.99 5.42 -14.39
N GLU A 62 -9.21 5.10 -13.97
CA GLU A 62 -10.43 5.72 -14.52
C GLU A 62 -10.46 7.23 -14.20
N PHE A 63 -9.94 7.63 -13.06
CA PHE A 63 -9.81 9.03 -12.70
C PHE A 63 -8.92 9.82 -13.68
N CYS A 64 -7.93 9.17 -14.27
CA CYS A 64 -7.01 9.80 -15.22
C CYS A 64 -7.57 9.89 -16.65
N LYS A 65 -8.57 9.06 -16.97
CA LYS A 65 -9.12 8.89 -18.32
C LYS A 65 -9.69 10.18 -18.90
N ASP A 66 -10.39 10.97 -18.08
CA ASP A 66 -11.11 12.15 -18.57
C ASP A 66 -10.16 13.20 -19.17
N CYS A 67 -8.92 13.26 -18.69
CA CYS A 67 -7.92 14.21 -19.15
C CYS A 67 -6.80 13.58 -19.99
N HIS A 68 -6.55 12.27 -19.83
CA HIS A 68 -5.46 11.55 -20.47
C HIS A 68 -5.98 10.33 -21.25
N SER A 69 -7.07 10.51 -22.02
CA SER A 69 -7.73 9.45 -22.77
C SER A 69 -6.78 8.74 -23.75
N ASP A 70 -5.90 9.49 -24.42
CA ASP A 70 -4.91 8.95 -25.35
C ASP A 70 -3.95 7.94 -24.68
N LYS A 71 -3.46 8.25 -23.48
CA LYS A 71 -2.60 7.36 -22.69
C LYS A 71 -3.38 6.19 -22.11
N TYR A 72 -4.59 6.46 -21.64
CA TYR A 72 -5.51 5.43 -21.15
C TYR A 72 -5.80 4.39 -22.23
N ASP A 73 -6.15 4.82 -23.44
CA ASP A 73 -6.44 3.94 -24.56
C ASP A 73 -5.21 3.19 -25.04
N SER A 74 -4.06 3.85 -25.07
CA SER A 74 -2.79 3.23 -25.43
C SER A 74 -2.46 2.06 -24.50
N ILE A 75 -2.45 2.29 -23.18
CA ILE A 75 -2.09 1.25 -22.20
C ILE A 75 -3.10 0.09 -22.19
N ASN A 76 -4.39 0.37 -22.39
CA ASN A 76 -5.42 -0.65 -22.39
C ASN A 76 -5.33 -1.64 -23.57
N LYS A 77 -4.65 -1.27 -24.65
CA LYS A 77 -4.37 -2.15 -25.80
C LYS A 77 -3.16 -3.07 -25.57
N THR A 78 -2.50 -2.96 -24.43
CA THR A 78 -1.27 -3.69 -24.12
C THR A 78 -1.45 -4.65 -22.94
N PRO A 79 -0.51 -5.56 -22.68
CA PRO A 79 -0.48 -6.37 -21.45
C PRO A 79 -0.46 -5.52 -20.16
N HIS A 80 -0.03 -4.26 -20.22
CA HIS A 80 -0.03 -3.31 -19.10
C HIS A 80 -1.42 -2.80 -18.73
N LYS A 81 -2.48 -3.20 -19.44
CA LYS A 81 -3.88 -2.80 -19.16
C LYS A 81 -4.33 -3.02 -17.72
N ILE A 82 -3.69 -3.93 -16.97
CA ILE A 82 -3.99 -4.21 -15.57
C ILE A 82 -3.29 -3.26 -14.59
N ILE A 83 -2.33 -2.48 -15.07
CA ILE A 83 -1.53 -1.58 -14.25
C ILE A 83 -2.26 -0.25 -14.08
N GLN A 84 -2.32 0.24 -12.84
CA GLN A 84 -2.85 1.57 -12.56
C GLN A 84 -1.81 2.64 -12.91
N CYS A 85 -2.26 3.78 -13.41
CA CYS A 85 -1.40 4.91 -13.77
C CYS A 85 -0.51 5.34 -12.59
N GLU A 86 -1.09 5.34 -11.41
CA GLU A 86 -0.46 5.77 -10.17
C GLU A 86 0.68 4.84 -9.69
N ASN A 87 0.80 3.63 -10.24
CA ASN A 87 1.93 2.74 -9.92
C ASN A 87 3.27 3.30 -10.43
N CYS A 88 3.22 4.11 -11.50
CA CYS A 88 4.39 4.76 -12.08
C CYS A 88 4.38 6.28 -11.85
N HIS A 89 3.21 6.90 -11.78
CA HIS A 89 3.04 8.35 -11.67
C HIS A 89 2.81 8.85 -10.25
N GLY A 90 2.74 7.95 -9.26
CA GLY A 90 2.41 8.32 -7.89
C GLY A 90 0.92 8.63 -7.68
N PRO A 91 0.51 8.83 -6.41
CA PRO A 91 -0.89 8.97 -6.05
C PRO A 91 -1.52 10.26 -6.57
N ALA A 92 -2.67 10.14 -7.22
CA ALA A 92 -3.40 11.26 -7.83
C ALA A 92 -3.96 12.26 -6.80
N SER A 93 -4.09 11.85 -5.53
CA SER A 93 -4.50 12.78 -4.47
C SER A 93 -3.51 13.91 -4.21
N ASP A 94 -2.25 13.70 -4.57
CA ASP A 94 -1.21 14.72 -4.46
C ASP A 94 -1.29 15.73 -5.63
N ALA A 95 -1.99 15.35 -6.69
CA ALA A 95 -2.43 16.24 -7.75
C ALA A 95 -3.70 16.95 -7.28
N LYS A 96 -3.59 18.15 -6.73
CA LYS A 96 -4.75 18.94 -6.31
C LYS A 96 -5.73 19.16 -7.47
N SER A 97 -6.98 19.47 -7.13
CA SER A 97 -8.08 19.68 -8.08
C SER A 97 -7.81 20.71 -9.20
N ASP A 98 -6.85 21.60 -8.97
CA ASP A 98 -6.41 22.64 -9.93
C ASP A 98 -5.38 22.13 -10.94
N HIS A 99 -5.62 20.97 -11.45
CA HIS A 99 -4.77 20.27 -12.41
C HIS A 99 -4.43 21.07 -13.67
N TRP A 100 -5.07 22.13 -13.89
CA TRP A 100 -4.89 23.01 -15.03
C TRP A 100 -4.00 24.22 -14.75
N SER A 101 -3.60 24.46 -13.49
CA SER A 101 -2.74 25.59 -13.18
C SER A 101 -1.26 25.27 -13.48
N GLU A 102 -0.54 26.20 -14.07
CA GLU A 102 0.91 26.09 -14.34
C GLU A 102 1.76 25.89 -13.08
N GLN A 103 1.20 26.22 -11.91
CA GLN A 103 1.87 26.14 -10.60
C GLN A 103 1.79 24.76 -9.95
N ARG A 104 1.28 23.78 -10.67
CA ARG A 104 1.07 22.44 -10.18
C ARG A 104 2.35 21.65 -10.05
N PRO A 105 2.61 20.99 -8.93
CA PRO A 105 3.65 19.97 -8.89
C PRO A 105 3.27 18.83 -9.84
N LYS A 106 4.12 18.57 -10.82
CA LYS A 106 4.01 17.37 -11.66
C LYS A 106 4.09 16.16 -10.75
N LEU A 107 3.27 15.15 -11.01
CA LEU A 107 3.42 13.87 -10.33
C LEU A 107 4.84 13.33 -10.58
N PRO A 108 5.53 12.89 -9.54
CA PRO A 108 6.87 12.31 -9.70
C PRO A 108 6.79 11.03 -10.54
N ILE A 109 7.65 10.92 -11.52
CA ILE A 109 7.78 9.70 -12.33
C ILE A 109 9.14 9.12 -12.04
N ASP A 110 9.15 7.91 -11.48
CA ASP A 110 10.37 7.12 -11.38
C ASP A 110 10.65 6.49 -12.75
N LYS A 111 11.70 6.97 -13.44
CA LYS A 111 12.12 6.46 -14.74
C LYS A 111 13.23 5.43 -14.64
N SER A 112 13.66 5.10 -13.43
CA SER A 112 14.75 4.15 -13.21
C SER A 112 14.38 2.73 -13.65
N ARG A 113 15.42 1.95 -13.98
CA ARG A 113 15.27 0.51 -14.25
C ARG A 113 14.54 -0.23 -13.14
N ALA A 114 14.77 0.19 -11.88
CA ALA A 114 14.17 -0.41 -10.70
C ALA A 114 12.64 -0.42 -10.78
N GLN A 115 12.02 0.64 -11.33
CA GLN A 115 10.57 0.72 -11.51
C GLN A 115 10.02 -0.41 -12.40
N CYS A 116 10.71 -0.71 -13.49
CA CYS A 116 10.32 -1.79 -14.41
C CYS A 116 10.64 -3.17 -13.83
N LEU A 117 11.80 -3.31 -13.23
CA LEU A 117 12.29 -4.57 -12.66
C LEU A 117 11.48 -5.02 -11.43
N ARG A 118 10.73 -4.14 -10.78
CA ARG A 118 9.75 -4.56 -9.74
C ARG A 118 8.82 -5.68 -10.21
N CYS A 119 8.52 -5.72 -11.50
CA CYS A 119 7.68 -6.75 -12.11
C CYS A 119 8.45 -7.64 -13.09
N HIS A 120 9.44 -7.11 -13.81
CA HIS A 120 10.15 -7.79 -14.88
C HIS A 120 11.44 -8.50 -14.43
N TYR A 121 11.86 -8.35 -13.17
CA TYR A 121 13.00 -9.10 -12.65
C TYR A 121 12.66 -10.61 -12.60
N PRO A 122 13.60 -11.51 -12.96
CA PRO A 122 13.40 -12.95 -12.87
C PRO A 122 13.07 -13.38 -11.44
N LEU A 123 11.99 -14.14 -11.27
CA LEU A 123 11.61 -14.67 -9.95
C LEU A 123 12.15 -16.10 -9.81
N PRO A 124 12.79 -16.43 -8.68
CA PRO A 124 13.30 -17.79 -8.44
C PRO A 124 12.18 -18.82 -8.29
N TYR A 125 10.98 -18.40 -7.91
CA TYR A 125 9.82 -19.27 -7.70
C TYR A 125 8.60 -18.75 -8.48
N PRO A 126 8.32 -19.31 -9.67
CA PRO A 126 7.27 -18.83 -10.56
C PRO A 126 5.85 -19.33 -10.19
N THR A 127 5.58 -19.67 -8.94
CA THR A 127 4.28 -20.20 -8.48
C THR A 127 3.19 -19.13 -8.39
N SER A 128 3.55 -17.86 -8.39
CA SER A 128 2.60 -16.74 -8.40
C SER A 128 2.14 -16.41 -9.83
N GLY A 129 1.01 -15.71 -9.97
CA GLY A 129 0.55 -15.18 -11.27
C GLY A 129 1.59 -14.32 -12.01
N ARG A 130 2.65 -13.90 -11.34
CA ARG A 130 3.80 -13.19 -11.90
C ARG A 130 4.62 -14.04 -12.88
N ALA A 131 4.51 -15.37 -12.87
CA ALA A 131 5.15 -16.25 -13.85
C ALA A 131 4.73 -15.92 -15.30
N LYS A 132 3.58 -15.28 -15.50
CA LYS A 132 3.10 -14.82 -16.81
C LYS A 132 3.73 -13.51 -17.28
N ILE A 133 4.43 -12.79 -16.41
CA ILE A 133 5.13 -11.56 -16.75
C ILE A 133 6.47 -11.95 -17.40
N LYS A 134 6.76 -11.38 -18.57
CA LYS A 134 8.03 -11.61 -19.24
C LYS A 134 9.16 -11.11 -18.35
N SER A 135 10.02 -12.02 -17.90
CA SER A 135 11.21 -11.69 -17.12
C SER A 135 12.32 -11.18 -18.00
N ILE A 136 13.10 -10.26 -17.48
CA ILE A 136 14.26 -9.65 -18.13
C ILE A 136 15.45 -9.76 -17.18
N ASP A 137 16.53 -10.35 -17.67
CA ASP A 137 17.81 -10.35 -16.97
C ASP A 137 18.47 -8.96 -17.12
N PRO A 138 18.57 -8.17 -16.05
CA PRO A 138 19.05 -6.79 -16.13
C PRO A 138 20.53 -6.71 -16.50
N ASP A 139 21.31 -7.76 -16.23
CA ASP A 139 22.76 -7.78 -16.49
C ASP A 139 23.06 -8.14 -17.95
N LYS A 140 22.09 -8.76 -18.64
CA LYS A 140 22.23 -9.15 -20.06
C LYS A 140 21.47 -8.26 -21.02
N HIS A 141 20.48 -7.49 -20.54
CA HIS A 141 19.65 -6.64 -21.37
C HIS A 141 20.00 -5.17 -21.15
N ASN A 142 20.98 -4.67 -21.90
CA ASN A 142 21.43 -3.27 -21.87
C ASN A 142 21.62 -2.74 -20.43
N PRO A 143 22.60 -3.23 -19.68
CA PRO A 143 22.71 -3.00 -18.23
C PRO A 143 22.84 -1.52 -17.84
N ASP A 144 23.42 -0.69 -18.69
CA ASP A 144 23.73 0.71 -18.39
C ASP A 144 22.69 1.70 -18.95
N VAL A 145 21.55 1.20 -19.46
CA VAL A 145 20.54 2.03 -20.13
C VAL A 145 19.19 1.91 -19.42
N GLU A 146 18.55 3.04 -19.19
CA GLU A 146 17.21 3.06 -18.63
C GLU A 146 16.17 2.49 -19.60
N CYS A 147 15.26 1.66 -19.10
CA CYS A 147 14.28 0.96 -19.93
C CYS A 147 13.43 1.90 -20.78
N ALA A 148 13.04 3.05 -20.21
CA ALA A 148 12.21 4.05 -20.88
C ALA A 148 12.91 4.79 -22.03
N MET A 149 14.22 4.61 -22.20
CA MET A 149 14.93 5.18 -23.37
C MET A 149 14.63 4.43 -24.67
N CYS A 150 14.33 3.13 -24.57
CA CYS A 150 14.01 2.29 -25.72
C CYS A 150 12.55 1.82 -25.74
N HIS A 151 11.92 1.72 -24.57
CA HIS A 151 10.55 1.24 -24.44
C HIS A 151 9.59 2.36 -24.07
N ASN A 152 8.48 2.50 -24.83
CA ASN A 152 7.38 3.36 -24.42
C ASN A 152 6.60 2.67 -23.27
N PRO A 153 6.57 3.22 -22.04
CA PRO A 153 5.88 2.58 -20.91
C PRO A 153 4.39 2.33 -21.14
N HIS A 154 3.72 3.17 -21.95
CA HIS A 154 2.31 3.02 -22.26
C HIS A 154 2.06 2.00 -23.38
N ASN A 155 3.06 1.71 -24.18
CA ASN A 155 3.02 0.67 -25.22
C ASN A 155 4.40 0.00 -25.35
N PRO A 156 4.79 -0.89 -24.42
CA PRO A 156 6.18 -1.39 -24.37
C PRO A 156 6.67 -2.18 -25.58
N LYS A 157 5.77 -2.60 -26.46
CA LYS A 157 6.10 -3.30 -27.71
C LYS A 157 6.20 -2.39 -28.91
N GLU A 158 5.86 -1.12 -28.78
CA GLU A 158 5.91 -0.15 -29.87
C GLU A 158 7.35 0.06 -30.32
N GLY A 159 7.60 -0.06 -31.62
CA GLY A 159 8.92 0.13 -32.21
C GLY A 159 9.93 -1.02 -32.00
N LEU A 160 9.57 -2.07 -31.27
CA LEU A 160 10.38 -3.28 -31.16
C LEU A 160 10.15 -4.18 -32.39
N ARG A 161 11.20 -4.45 -33.13
CA ARG A 161 11.25 -5.45 -34.22
C ARG A 161 11.81 -6.77 -33.71
#